data_8d7e6e45622350cf57d38f1217dde3ad
#
_entry.id   8d7e6e45622350cf57d38f1217dde3ad
#
_cell.length_a   1.000
_cell.length_b   1.000
_cell.length_c   1.000
_cell.angle_alpha   90.00
_cell.angle_beta   90.00
_cell.angle_gamma   90.00
#
_symmetry.space_group_name_H-M   'P 1'
#
loop_
_entity.id
_entity.type
_entity.pdbx_description
1 polymer ?
#
loop_
_entity_poly.entity_id
_entity_poly.type
_entity_poly.pdbx_seq_one_letter_code
_entity_poly.pdbx_strand_id
1 'polypeptide(L)'
;MLGYFANLGFPRIGEAARPAALAKYENIEFEKVFGTVVTERVVDVIGLISVILFSLMFEYEALARLFTENDFISGKLGSLSASPLMLVGVILFVGLLGLFIITRPFVKQSKIYAKVLDMIKGFWQGIISIKGLSNPWLYVGYSIGIWICYYLMTYLCFFAYKPTSHLGPGEGLLTFLFGTLGMVFPSQGGMGTYHFAVGQALELYDISSTNAFSFANIIFFSIQILCNVLFGILALVLLPIMNKDKS
;
A
#
# COMPACT_ATOMS: atom_id res chain seq x y z
N MET A 1 1.05 4.78 -15.48
CA MET A 1 -0.36 4.58 -15.90
C MET A 1 -0.59 3.26 -16.61
N LEU A 2 0.22 2.86 -17.61
CA LEU A 2 0.06 1.57 -18.32
C LEU A 2 -0.05 0.35 -17.38
N GLY A 3 0.81 0.28 -16.36
CA GLY A 3 0.78 -0.83 -15.39
C GLY A 3 -0.50 -0.88 -14.56
N TYR A 4 -1.02 0.26 -14.13
CA TYR A 4 -2.28 0.32 -13.38
C TYR A 4 -3.48 -0.07 -14.26
N PHE A 5 -3.47 0.37 -15.52
CA PHE A 5 -4.48 -0.05 -16.49
C PHE A 5 -4.46 -1.56 -16.73
N ALA A 6 -3.27 -2.16 -16.88
CA ALA A 6 -3.11 -3.60 -17.04
C ALA A 6 -3.62 -4.38 -15.81
N ASN A 7 -3.46 -3.85 -14.60
CA ASN A 7 -3.94 -4.47 -13.36
C ASN A 7 -5.48 -4.52 -13.23
N LEU A 8 -6.21 -3.71 -14.01
CA LEU A 8 -7.67 -3.81 -14.06
C LEU A 8 -8.13 -5.11 -14.76
N GLY A 9 -7.35 -5.60 -15.74
CA GLY A 9 -7.66 -6.85 -16.44
C GLY A 9 -7.22 -8.09 -15.67
N PHE A 10 -5.99 -8.11 -15.18
CA PHE A 10 -5.41 -9.25 -14.46
C PHE A 10 -4.61 -8.77 -13.25
N PRO A 11 -4.77 -9.44 -12.08
CA PRO A 11 -4.04 -9.08 -10.88
C PRO A 11 -2.53 -9.08 -11.11
N ARG A 12 -1.85 -7.97 -10.75
CA ARG A 12 -0.39 -7.81 -10.77
C ARG A 12 0.32 -7.91 -12.13
N ILE A 13 -0.40 -8.04 -13.24
CA ILE A 13 0.24 -8.09 -14.57
C ILE A 13 0.95 -6.77 -14.91
N GLY A 14 0.48 -5.66 -14.37
CA GLY A 14 1.09 -4.34 -14.54
C GLY A 14 2.52 -4.23 -14.01
N GLU A 15 2.88 -5.04 -13.01
CA GLU A 15 4.25 -5.10 -12.47
C GLU A 15 5.25 -5.65 -13.49
N ALA A 16 4.79 -6.46 -14.43
CA ALA A 16 5.60 -6.95 -15.56
C ALA A 16 5.42 -6.10 -16.83
N ALA A 17 4.20 -5.64 -17.10
CA ALA A 17 3.88 -4.86 -18.30
C ALA A 17 4.61 -3.50 -18.35
N ARG A 18 4.73 -2.81 -17.19
CA ARG A 18 5.44 -1.53 -17.09
C ARG A 18 6.94 -1.65 -17.38
N PRO A 19 7.70 -2.57 -16.75
CA PRO A 19 9.10 -2.80 -17.08
C PRO A 19 9.32 -3.26 -18.51
N ALA A 20 8.44 -4.13 -19.03
CA ALA A 20 8.54 -4.61 -20.41
C ALA A 20 8.38 -3.48 -21.43
N ALA A 21 7.40 -2.58 -21.21
CA ALA A 21 7.23 -1.42 -22.06
C ALA A 21 8.46 -0.50 -22.03
N LEU A 22 8.99 -0.21 -20.82
CA LEU A 22 10.16 0.64 -20.66
C LEU A 22 11.41 0.00 -21.29
N ALA A 23 11.65 -1.28 -21.06
CA ALA A 23 12.75 -2.03 -21.65
C ALA A 23 12.72 -1.97 -23.18
N LYS A 24 11.53 -2.12 -23.77
CA LYS A 24 11.33 -2.05 -25.24
C LYS A 24 11.64 -0.66 -25.79
N TYR A 25 11.09 0.40 -25.20
CA TYR A 25 11.21 1.75 -25.75
C TYR A 25 12.58 2.41 -25.48
N GLU A 26 13.24 2.06 -24.37
CA GLU A 26 14.55 2.60 -24.03
C GLU A 26 15.71 1.66 -24.44
N ASN A 27 15.41 0.52 -25.06
CA ASN A 27 16.39 -0.48 -25.49
C ASN A 27 17.33 -0.93 -24.35
N ILE A 28 16.72 -1.19 -23.18
CA ILE A 28 17.41 -1.64 -21.97
C ILE A 28 17.01 -3.08 -21.68
N GLU A 29 17.91 -3.89 -21.14
CA GLU A 29 17.61 -5.25 -20.72
C GLU A 29 16.47 -5.29 -19.71
N PHE A 30 15.48 -6.16 -19.93
CA PHE A 30 14.29 -6.29 -19.07
C PHE A 30 14.67 -6.54 -17.60
N GLU A 31 15.68 -7.38 -17.35
CA GLU A 31 16.16 -7.73 -16.02
C GLU A 31 16.65 -6.51 -15.23
N LYS A 32 17.32 -5.57 -15.90
CA LYS A 32 17.78 -4.32 -15.28
C LYS A 32 16.60 -3.43 -14.88
N VAL A 33 15.60 -3.31 -15.77
CA VAL A 33 14.41 -2.51 -15.49
C VAL A 33 13.57 -3.17 -14.41
N PHE A 34 13.41 -4.51 -14.47
CA PHE A 34 12.68 -5.25 -13.45
C PHE A 34 13.34 -5.16 -12.06
N GLY A 35 14.67 -5.08 -12.00
CA GLY A 35 15.41 -4.83 -10.76
C GLY A 35 15.00 -3.54 -10.06
N THR A 36 14.63 -2.48 -10.82
CA THR A 36 14.15 -1.22 -10.23
C THR A 36 12.79 -1.38 -9.55
N VAL A 37 11.94 -2.29 -10.03
CA VAL A 37 10.64 -2.60 -9.41
C VAL A 37 10.83 -3.15 -8.00
N VAL A 38 11.85 -3.98 -7.79
CA VAL A 38 12.17 -4.50 -6.45
C VAL A 38 12.52 -3.35 -5.50
N THR A 39 13.33 -2.39 -5.96
CA THR A 39 13.68 -1.21 -5.16
C THR A 39 12.45 -0.36 -4.85
N GLU A 40 11.55 -0.15 -5.81
CA GLU A 40 10.27 0.53 -5.61
C GLU A 40 9.43 -0.18 -4.53
N ARG A 41 9.31 -1.52 -4.58
CA ARG A 41 8.57 -2.29 -3.54
C ARG A 41 9.17 -2.11 -2.15
N VAL A 42 10.48 -2.02 -2.03
CA VAL A 42 11.15 -1.74 -0.75
C VAL A 42 10.73 -0.37 -0.21
N VAL A 43 10.74 0.65 -1.07
CA VAL A 43 10.32 2.01 -0.68
C VAL A 43 8.84 2.07 -0.33
N ASP A 44 7.98 1.34 -1.09
CA ASP A 44 6.56 1.24 -0.79
C ASP A 44 6.31 0.62 0.60
N VAL A 45 7.06 -0.42 0.98
CA VAL A 45 6.97 -1.02 2.33
C VAL A 45 7.38 -0.02 3.40
N ILE A 46 8.44 0.75 3.19
CA ILE A 46 8.87 1.81 4.11
C ILE A 46 7.78 2.89 4.23
N GLY A 47 7.20 3.30 3.10
CA GLY A 47 6.08 4.24 3.06
C GLY A 47 4.87 3.74 3.84
N LEU A 48 4.46 2.49 3.63
CA LEU A 48 3.37 1.86 4.37
C LEU A 48 3.63 1.83 5.88
N ILE A 49 4.84 1.42 6.29
CA ILE A 49 5.23 1.44 7.72
C ILE A 49 5.15 2.86 8.27
N SER A 50 5.60 3.86 7.52
CA SER A 50 5.51 5.27 7.93
C SER A 50 4.05 5.71 8.12
N VAL A 51 3.15 5.36 7.20
CA VAL A 51 1.71 5.66 7.32
C VAL A 51 1.10 4.96 8.54
N ILE A 52 1.46 3.70 8.82
CA ILE A 52 1.02 2.98 10.02
C ILE A 52 1.46 3.74 11.28
N LEU A 53 2.74 4.14 11.35
CA LEU A 53 3.26 4.86 12.51
C LEU A 53 2.59 6.22 12.72
N PHE A 54 2.36 6.98 11.64
CA PHE A 54 1.64 8.25 11.71
C PHE A 54 0.18 8.03 12.11
N SER A 55 -0.51 7.02 11.58
CA SER A 55 -1.88 6.69 11.98
C SER A 55 -1.95 6.29 13.46
N LEU A 56 -0.99 5.51 13.95
CA LEU A 56 -0.88 5.18 15.38
C LEU A 56 -0.65 6.43 16.26
N MET A 57 0.09 7.41 15.76
CA MET A 57 0.40 8.62 16.53
C MET A 57 -0.80 9.59 16.58
N PHE A 58 -1.55 9.73 15.49
CA PHE A 58 -2.63 10.71 15.39
C PHE A 58 -4.02 10.14 15.65
N GLU A 59 -4.25 8.85 15.36
CA GLU A 59 -5.55 8.18 15.44
C GLU A 59 -5.54 7.01 16.43
N TYR A 60 -4.74 7.14 17.47
CA TYR A 60 -4.59 6.12 18.50
C TYR A 60 -5.93 5.68 19.11
N GLU A 61 -6.80 6.64 19.45
CA GLU A 61 -8.08 6.35 20.09
C GLU A 61 -9.02 5.55 19.17
N ALA A 62 -9.10 5.91 17.89
CA ALA A 62 -9.89 5.19 16.90
C ALA A 62 -9.37 3.76 16.69
N LEU A 63 -8.05 3.61 16.59
CA LEU A 63 -7.42 2.29 16.50
C LEU A 63 -7.62 1.45 17.78
N ALA A 64 -7.59 2.08 18.95
CA ALA A 64 -7.85 1.41 20.22
C ALA A 64 -9.28 0.85 20.29
N ARG A 65 -10.28 1.57 19.78
CA ARG A 65 -11.68 1.09 19.69
C ARG A 65 -11.79 -0.19 18.87
N LEU A 66 -11.08 -0.30 17.74
CA LEU A 66 -11.05 -1.55 16.95
C LEU A 66 -10.65 -2.78 17.77
N PHE A 67 -9.73 -2.60 18.71
CA PHE A 67 -9.25 -3.70 19.54
C PHE A 67 -10.14 -3.97 20.75
N THR A 68 -10.86 -2.97 21.25
CA THR A 68 -11.73 -3.10 22.43
C THR A 68 -13.13 -3.56 22.08
N GLU A 69 -13.66 -3.15 20.94
CA GLU A 69 -15.02 -3.48 20.49
C GLU A 69 -15.10 -4.81 19.74
N ASN A 70 -13.97 -5.39 19.35
CA ASN A 70 -13.93 -6.66 18.64
C ASN A 70 -13.85 -7.82 19.66
N ASP A 71 -14.96 -8.50 19.92
CA ASP A 71 -15.08 -9.60 20.90
C ASP A 71 -14.04 -10.72 20.70
N PHE A 72 -13.59 -10.94 19.48
CA PHE A 72 -12.56 -11.93 19.17
C PHE A 72 -11.18 -11.54 19.69
N ILE A 73 -10.90 -10.23 19.73
CA ILE A 73 -9.60 -9.69 20.17
C ILE A 73 -9.64 -9.40 21.66
N SER A 74 -10.74 -8.82 22.17
CA SER A 74 -10.92 -8.46 23.58
C SER A 74 -10.93 -9.68 24.51
N GLY A 75 -11.51 -10.79 24.09
CA GLY A 75 -11.57 -12.01 24.89
C GLY A 75 -10.20 -12.67 25.12
N LYS A 76 -9.22 -12.47 24.23
CA LYS A 76 -7.86 -13.03 24.37
C LYS A 76 -6.83 -12.04 24.95
N LEU A 77 -7.07 -10.75 24.89
CA LEU A 77 -6.12 -9.69 25.28
C LEU A 77 -6.57 -8.86 26.48
N GLY A 78 -7.81 -9.02 26.95
CA GLY A 78 -8.41 -8.22 28.03
C GLY A 78 -7.75 -8.32 29.41
N SER A 79 -6.73 -9.15 29.55
CA SER A 79 -5.92 -9.25 30.80
C SER A 79 -4.60 -8.47 30.76
N LEU A 80 -4.26 -7.84 29.67
CA LEU A 80 -3.03 -7.05 29.51
C LEU A 80 -3.36 -5.56 29.57
N SER A 81 -3.24 -4.97 30.76
CA SER A 81 -3.43 -3.54 31.05
C SER A 81 -2.30 -2.63 30.47
N ALA A 82 -1.79 -2.98 29.31
CA ALA A 82 -0.78 -2.18 28.62
C ALA A 82 -1.47 -1.27 27.59
N SER A 83 -0.98 -0.03 27.44
CA SER A 83 -1.52 0.88 26.43
C SER A 83 -1.57 0.19 25.06
N PRO A 84 -2.66 0.35 24.25
CA PRO A 84 -2.79 -0.32 22.95
C PRO A 84 -1.61 -0.07 22.01
N LEU A 85 -0.92 1.05 22.12
CA LEU A 85 0.30 1.36 21.37
C LEU A 85 1.46 0.42 21.74
N MET A 86 1.58 0.11 23.01
CA MET A 86 2.55 -0.88 23.51
C MET A 86 2.17 -2.29 23.07
N LEU A 87 0.88 -2.61 23.02
CA LEU A 87 0.36 -3.89 22.55
C LEU A 87 0.60 -4.09 21.05
N VAL A 88 0.28 -3.12 20.21
CA VAL A 88 0.54 -3.20 18.76
C VAL A 88 2.04 -3.23 18.48
N GLY A 89 2.83 -2.42 19.16
CA GLY A 89 4.30 -2.46 19.09
C GLY A 89 4.86 -3.80 19.55
N VAL A 90 4.34 -4.34 20.65
CA VAL A 90 4.73 -5.64 21.19
C VAL A 90 4.26 -6.78 20.29
N ILE A 91 3.04 -6.75 19.75
CA ILE A 91 2.53 -7.77 18.82
C ILE A 91 3.35 -7.77 17.51
N LEU A 92 3.65 -6.59 16.95
CA LEU A 92 4.53 -6.47 15.78
C LEU A 92 5.95 -6.93 16.10
N PHE A 93 6.50 -6.52 17.25
CA PHE A 93 7.85 -6.90 17.67
C PHE A 93 7.92 -8.38 18.05
N VAL A 94 6.98 -8.89 18.85
CA VAL A 94 6.91 -10.31 19.24
C VAL A 94 6.52 -11.19 18.07
N GLY A 95 5.65 -10.73 17.16
CA GLY A 95 5.34 -11.41 15.91
C GLY A 95 6.57 -11.54 15.00
N LEU A 96 7.30 -10.45 14.82
CA LEU A 96 8.56 -10.45 14.06
C LEU A 96 9.68 -11.23 14.76
N LEU A 97 9.79 -11.08 16.08
CA LEU A 97 10.79 -11.82 16.88
C LEU A 97 10.41 -13.30 17.00
N GLY A 98 9.14 -13.60 17.21
CA GLY A 98 8.62 -14.98 17.26
C GLY A 98 8.78 -15.69 15.91
N LEU A 99 8.46 -15.00 14.81
CA LEU A 99 8.73 -15.49 13.47
C LEU A 99 10.22 -15.72 13.25
N PHE A 100 11.08 -14.83 13.73
CA PHE A 100 12.54 -14.95 13.66
C PHE A 100 13.09 -16.07 14.56
N ILE A 101 12.57 -16.26 15.77
CA ILE A 101 13.03 -17.26 16.73
C ILE A 101 12.49 -18.64 16.39
N ILE A 102 11.22 -18.78 16.04
CA ILE A 102 10.59 -20.04 15.67
C ILE A 102 11.17 -20.57 14.35
N THR A 103 11.58 -19.67 13.47
CA THR A 103 12.19 -20.08 12.20
C THR A 103 13.66 -20.49 12.33
N ARG A 104 14.39 -20.10 13.39
CA ARG A 104 15.83 -20.40 13.53
C ARG A 104 16.20 -21.90 13.58
N PRO A 105 15.60 -22.77 14.40
CA PRO A 105 16.08 -24.17 14.49
C PRO A 105 15.48 -25.12 13.45
N PHE A 106 14.20 -24.91 13.08
CA PHE A 106 13.47 -25.81 12.18
C PHE A 106 13.63 -25.50 10.70
N VAL A 107 14.07 -24.30 10.36
CA VAL A 107 13.94 -23.74 9.01
C VAL A 107 15.30 -23.64 8.30
N LYS A 108 16.44 -23.86 8.98
CA LYS A 108 17.76 -23.83 8.34
C LYS A 108 17.92 -24.82 7.16
N GLN A 109 17.11 -25.86 7.10
CA GLN A 109 17.08 -26.84 6.00
C GLN A 109 15.86 -26.69 5.07
N SER A 110 14.94 -25.77 5.36
CA SER A 110 13.71 -25.59 4.59
C SER A 110 13.91 -24.60 3.44
N LYS A 111 13.35 -24.94 2.26
CA LYS A 111 13.27 -24.05 1.09
C LYS A 111 12.59 -22.71 1.42
N ILE A 112 11.71 -22.67 2.44
CA ILE A 112 11.03 -21.46 2.93
C ILE A 112 12.02 -20.50 3.60
N TYR A 113 12.95 -21.02 4.42
CA TYR A 113 13.98 -20.17 5.06
C TYR A 113 14.91 -19.52 4.05
N ALA A 114 15.38 -20.29 3.08
CA ALA A 114 16.20 -19.74 2.00
C ALA A 114 15.43 -18.63 1.28
N LYS A 115 14.14 -18.83 0.97
CA LYS A 115 13.29 -17.84 0.31
C LYS A 115 13.08 -16.59 1.16
N VAL A 116 12.83 -16.71 2.46
CA VAL A 116 12.70 -15.56 3.39
C VAL A 116 14.03 -14.82 3.53
N LEU A 117 15.14 -15.54 3.63
CA LEU A 117 16.47 -14.93 3.70
C LEU A 117 16.81 -14.16 2.42
N ASP A 118 16.46 -14.73 1.27
CA ASP A 118 16.67 -14.07 -0.03
C ASP A 118 15.76 -12.84 -0.19
N MET A 119 14.53 -12.88 0.33
CA MET A 119 13.67 -11.70 0.40
C MET A 119 14.28 -10.61 1.28
N ILE A 120 14.80 -10.94 2.47
CA ILE A 120 15.46 -9.98 3.37
C ILE A 120 16.72 -9.40 2.73
N LYS A 121 17.53 -10.24 2.09
CA LYS A 121 18.72 -9.80 1.34
C LYS A 121 18.31 -8.88 0.17
N GLY A 122 17.30 -9.26 -0.59
CA GLY A 122 16.76 -8.44 -1.69
C GLY A 122 16.25 -7.09 -1.19
N PHE A 123 15.54 -7.08 -0.06
CA PHE A 123 15.09 -5.85 0.60
C PHE A 123 16.27 -4.94 0.97
N TRP A 124 17.30 -5.51 1.61
CA TRP A 124 18.50 -4.76 1.99
C TRP A 124 19.29 -4.24 0.79
N GLN A 125 19.42 -5.07 -0.25
CA GLN A 125 20.04 -4.65 -1.51
C GLN A 125 19.24 -3.53 -2.20
N GLY A 126 17.91 -3.56 -2.13
CA GLY A 126 17.04 -2.48 -2.61
C GLY A 126 17.33 -1.14 -1.91
N ILE A 127 17.47 -1.14 -0.57
CA ILE A 127 17.85 0.07 0.18
C ILE A 127 19.24 0.56 -0.23
N ILE A 128 20.22 -0.34 -0.35
CA ILE A 128 21.58 0.03 -0.73
C ILE A 128 21.63 0.59 -2.16
N SER A 129 20.82 0.06 -3.08
CA SER A 129 20.79 0.51 -4.47
C SER A 129 20.38 1.98 -4.62
N ILE A 130 19.56 2.50 -3.69
CA ILE A 130 19.16 3.92 -3.67
C ILE A 130 20.39 4.83 -3.51
N LYS A 131 21.38 4.41 -2.73
CA LYS A 131 22.65 5.18 -2.54
C LYS A 131 23.47 5.26 -3.81
N GLY A 132 23.30 4.32 -4.74
CA GLY A 132 23.97 4.30 -6.05
C GLY A 132 23.34 5.19 -7.10
N LEU A 133 22.20 5.82 -6.82
CA LEU A 133 21.55 6.74 -7.75
C LEU A 133 22.32 8.05 -7.86
N SER A 134 22.29 8.68 -9.02
CA SER A 134 22.90 10.00 -9.25
C SER A 134 22.38 11.08 -8.30
N ASN A 135 21.08 11.00 -7.93
CA ASN A 135 20.42 11.92 -7.00
C ASN A 135 19.48 11.17 -6.03
N PRO A 136 20.01 10.54 -4.97
CA PRO A 136 19.20 9.72 -4.05
C PRO A 136 18.16 10.55 -3.28
N TRP A 137 18.49 11.79 -2.94
CA TRP A 137 17.57 12.70 -2.23
C TRP A 137 16.35 13.09 -3.07
N LEU A 138 16.56 13.28 -4.38
CA LEU A 138 15.46 13.55 -5.31
C LEU A 138 14.52 12.35 -5.43
N TYR A 139 15.06 11.14 -5.47
CA TYR A 139 14.28 9.90 -5.47
C TYR A 139 13.43 9.77 -4.21
N VAL A 140 14.03 9.99 -3.04
CA VAL A 140 13.31 9.97 -1.74
C VAL A 140 12.23 11.05 -1.71
N GLY A 141 12.55 12.26 -2.17
CA GLY A 141 11.59 13.37 -2.24
C GLY A 141 10.37 13.04 -3.12
N TYR A 142 10.59 12.46 -4.29
CA TYR A 142 9.49 11.99 -5.15
C TYR A 142 8.69 10.87 -4.50
N SER A 143 9.32 9.93 -3.84
CA SER A 143 8.62 8.84 -3.14
C SER A 143 7.72 9.37 -2.03
N ILE A 144 8.22 10.28 -1.20
CA ILE A 144 7.41 10.96 -0.17
C ILE A 144 6.26 11.75 -0.82
N GLY A 145 6.55 12.49 -1.89
CA GLY A 145 5.55 13.26 -2.64
C GLY A 145 4.40 12.38 -3.16
N ILE A 146 4.72 11.19 -3.69
CA ILE A 146 3.72 10.22 -4.15
C ILE A 146 2.80 9.79 -3.00
N TRP A 147 3.34 9.43 -1.84
CA TRP A 147 2.56 9.03 -0.68
C TRP A 147 1.68 10.17 -0.14
N ILE A 148 2.20 11.40 -0.11
CA ILE A 148 1.41 12.59 0.24
C ILE A 148 0.28 12.80 -0.77
N CYS A 149 0.54 12.66 -2.07
CA CYS A 149 -0.51 12.78 -3.10
C CYS A 149 -1.59 11.71 -2.93
N TYR A 150 -1.23 10.47 -2.66
CA TYR A 150 -2.20 9.39 -2.40
C TYR A 150 -3.06 9.68 -1.17
N TYR A 151 -2.46 10.13 -0.08
CA TYR A 151 -3.20 10.57 1.10
C TYR A 151 -4.15 11.73 0.77
N LEU A 152 -3.65 12.78 0.11
CA LEU A 152 -4.46 13.94 -0.28
C LEU A 152 -5.62 13.56 -1.21
N MET A 153 -5.42 12.65 -2.14
CA MET A 153 -6.49 12.15 -3.00
C MET A 153 -7.61 11.50 -2.16
N THR A 154 -7.26 10.72 -1.15
CA THR A 154 -8.26 10.12 -0.24
C THR A 154 -8.94 11.20 0.62
N TYR A 155 -8.18 12.09 1.23
CA TYR A 155 -8.70 13.12 2.11
C TYR A 155 -9.60 14.12 1.40
N LEU A 156 -9.21 14.58 0.20
CA LEU A 156 -10.01 15.52 -0.58
C LEU A 156 -11.35 14.92 -1.04
N CYS A 157 -11.44 13.61 -1.20
CA CYS A 157 -12.69 12.95 -1.53
C CYS A 157 -13.73 13.06 -0.40
N PHE A 158 -13.33 13.29 0.87
CA PHE A 158 -14.29 13.52 1.95
C PHE A 158 -15.21 14.70 1.68
N PHE A 159 -14.70 15.77 1.08
CA PHE A 159 -15.46 16.96 0.76
C PHE A 159 -16.44 16.80 -0.41
N ALA A 160 -16.26 15.74 -1.21
CA ALA A 160 -17.15 15.41 -2.31
C ALA A 160 -18.43 14.67 -1.87
N TYR A 161 -18.46 14.15 -0.63
CA TYR A 161 -19.58 13.37 -0.12
C TYR A 161 -20.04 13.89 1.24
N LYS A 162 -21.25 14.41 1.32
CA LYS A 162 -21.78 15.10 2.51
C LYS A 162 -21.65 14.32 3.83
N PRO A 163 -21.93 12.99 3.89
CA PRO A 163 -21.77 12.24 5.13
C PRO A 163 -20.35 12.19 5.69
N THR A 164 -19.32 12.37 4.87
CA THR A 164 -17.90 12.32 5.27
C THR A 164 -17.25 13.71 5.32
N SER A 165 -17.94 14.76 4.89
CA SER A 165 -17.36 16.11 4.70
C SER A 165 -16.91 16.79 6.00
N HIS A 166 -17.33 16.29 7.17
CA HIS A 166 -16.94 16.79 8.49
C HIS A 166 -15.68 16.11 9.04
N LEU A 167 -15.23 15.03 8.40
CA LEU A 167 -14.04 14.28 8.83
C LEU A 167 -12.77 15.09 8.54
N GLY A 168 -11.84 15.05 9.49
CA GLY A 168 -10.60 15.80 9.44
C GLY A 168 -9.42 15.03 8.81
N PRO A 169 -8.22 15.61 8.91
CA PRO A 169 -7.00 15.00 8.32
C PRO A 169 -6.60 13.67 8.96
N GLY A 170 -6.85 13.47 10.26
CA GLY A 170 -6.52 12.23 10.97
C GLY A 170 -7.38 11.07 10.46
N GLU A 171 -8.70 11.26 10.43
CA GLU A 171 -9.66 10.29 9.90
C GLU A 171 -9.34 9.96 8.44
N GLY A 172 -8.89 10.96 7.68
CA GLY A 172 -8.40 10.77 6.31
C GLY A 172 -7.17 9.89 6.25
N LEU A 173 -6.24 10.04 7.19
CA LEU A 173 -5.02 9.24 7.27
C LEU A 173 -5.35 7.78 7.61
N LEU A 174 -6.24 7.54 8.56
CA LEU A 174 -6.67 6.20 8.92
C LEU A 174 -7.44 5.53 7.77
N THR A 175 -8.35 6.26 7.12
CA THR A 175 -9.07 5.78 5.94
C THR A 175 -8.11 5.42 4.79
N PHE A 176 -7.09 6.24 4.56
CA PHE A 176 -6.03 5.98 3.59
C PHE A 176 -5.21 4.73 3.95
N LEU A 177 -4.85 4.56 5.23
CA LEU A 177 -4.16 3.36 5.71
C LEU A 177 -4.96 2.10 5.42
N PHE A 178 -6.24 2.08 5.80
CA PHE A 178 -7.11 0.92 5.60
C PHE A 178 -7.32 0.63 4.11
N GLY A 179 -7.53 1.66 3.29
CA GLY A 179 -7.63 1.53 1.85
C GLY A 179 -6.35 0.92 1.25
N THR A 180 -5.18 1.39 1.69
CA THR A 180 -3.88 0.85 1.26
C THR A 180 -3.72 -0.61 1.65
N LEU A 181 -4.07 -0.98 2.89
CA LEU A 181 -4.07 -2.38 3.36
C LEU A 181 -5.04 -3.23 2.53
N GLY A 182 -6.24 -2.71 2.23
CA GLY A 182 -7.21 -3.39 1.36
C GLY A 182 -6.67 -3.69 -0.05
N MET A 183 -5.82 -2.80 -0.59
CA MET A 183 -5.17 -2.99 -1.89
C MET A 183 -4.01 -4.00 -1.87
N VAL A 184 -3.40 -4.25 -0.70
CA VAL A 184 -2.33 -5.26 -0.55
C VAL A 184 -2.87 -6.67 -0.71
N PHE A 185 -4.13 -6.92 -0.32
CA PHE A 185 -4.76 -8.23 -0.50
C PHE A 185 -4.88 -8.59 -1.98
N PRO A 186 -4.64 -9.86 -2.34
CA PRO A 186 -4.64 -10.32 -3.72
C PRO A 186 -6.07 -10.39 -4.27
N SER A 187 -6.62 -9.25 -4.64
CA SER A 187 -7.91 -9.10 -5.32
C SER A 187 -7.72 -8.35 -6.64
N GLN A 188 -8.64 -8.51 -7.57
CA GLN A 188 -8.56 -7.90 -8.89
C GLN A 188 -8.69 -6.37 -8.75
N GLY A 189 -7.59 -5.65 -8.95
CA GLY A 189 -7.53 -4.19 -8.79
C GLY A 189 -7.93 -3.66 -7.40
N GLY A 190 -7.92 -4.52 -6.35
CA GLY A 190 -8.39 -4.15 -5.00
C GLY A 190 -9.91 -4.19 -4.81
N MET A 191 -10.65 -4.66 -5.83
CA MET A 191 -12.12 -4.67 -5.80
C MET A 191 -12.64 -5.55 -4.65
N GLY A 192 -13.56 -5.02 -3.87
CA GLY A 192 -14.12 -5.68 -2.68
C GLY A 192 -13.27 -5.47 -1.43
N THR A 193 -12.00 -5.84 -1.44
CA THR A 193 -11.10 -5.70 -0.28
C THR A 193 -10.86 -4.25 0.12
N TYR A 194 -10.70 -3.36 -0.87
CA TYR A 194 -10.62 -1.92 -0.65
C TYR A 194 -11.90 -1.38 -0.03
N HIS A 195 -13.07 -1.74 -0.59
CA HIS A 195 -14.38 -1.27 -0.12
C HIS A 195 -14.63 -1.71 1.31
N PHE A 196 -14.34 -2.97 1.61
CA PHE A 196 -14.45 -3.50 2.96
C PHE A 196 -13.55 -2.75 3.95
N ALA A 197 -12.27 -2.60 3.61
CA ALA A 197 -11.30 -1.95 4.49
C ALA A 197 -11.64 -0.46 4.74
N VAL A 198 -11.96 0.30 3.69
CA VAL A 198 -12.39 1.70 3.81
C VAL A 198 -13.70 1.81 4.58
N GLY A 199 -14.65 0.88 4.35
CA GLY A 199 -15.89 0.81 5.10
C GLY A 199 -15.65 0.68 6.59
N GLN A 200 -14.82 -0.28 6.99
CA GLN A 200 -14.45 -0.49 8.40
C GLN A 200 -13.76 0.73 9.02
N ALA A 201 -12.89 1.41 8.29
CA ALA A 201 -12.26 2.63 8.79
C ALA A 201 -13.27 3.74 9.07
N LEU A 202 -14.26 3.93 8.19
CA LEU A 202 -15.27 4.99 8.34
C LEU A 202 -16.30 4.68 9.42
N GLU A 203 -16.62 3.40 9.63
CA GLU A 203 -17.53 2.97 10.71
C GLU A 203 -16.96 3.33 12.10
N LEU A 204 -15.64 3.42 12.27
CA LEU A 204 -15.02 3.88 13.52
C LEU A 204 -15.33 5.34 13.87
N TYR A 205 -15.74 6.12 12.88
CA TYR A 205 -16.12 7.53 13.01
C TYR A 205 -17.63 7.74 12.89
N ASP A 206 -18.40 6.72 13.29
CA ASP A 206 -19.87 6.74 13.33
C ASP A 206 -20.52 6.98 11.94
N ILE A 207 -19.80 6.75 10.86
CA ILE A 207 -20.37 6.75 9.51
C ILE A 207 -21.13 5.45 9.31
N SER A 208 -22.45 5.53 9.01
CA SER A 208 -23.24 4.33 8.76
C SER A 208 -22.64 3.46 7.65
N SER A 209 -22.77 2.14 7.78
CA SER A 209 -22.21 1.16 6.83
C SER A 209 -22.63 1.45 5.38
N THR A 210 -23.88 1.90 5.14
CA THR A 210 -24.36 2.30 3.82
C THR A 210 -23.60 3.51 3.27
N ASN A 211 -23.36 4.53 4.10
CA ASN A 211 -22.63 5.73 3.68
C ASN A 211 -21.13 5.44 3.50
N ALA A 212 -20.55 4.61 4.38
CA ALA A 212 -19.16 4.17 4.30
C ALA A 212 -18.90 3.38 3.00
N PHE A 213 -19.80 2.45 2.66
CA PHE A 213 -19.71 1.72 1.40
C PHE A 213 -19.94 2.62 0.18
N SER A 214 -20.86 3.58 0.25
CA SER A 214 -21.09 4.55 -0.82
C SER A 214 -19.86 5.41 -1.07
N PHE A 215 -19.22 5.90 0.00
CA PHE A 215 -17.97 6.65 -0.11
C PHE A 215 -16.85 5.79 -0.71
N ALA A 216 -16.69 4.55 -0.24
CA ALA A 216 -15.67 3.64 -0.78
C ALA A 216 -15.86 3.40 -2.29
N ASN A 217 -17.11 3.28 -2.76
CA ASN A 217 -17.42 3.19 -4.19
C ASN A 217 -17.05 4.48 -4.95
N ILE A 218 -17.39 5.66 -4.41
CA ILE A 218 -17.08 6.94 -5.06
C ILE A 218 -15.58 7.09 -5.26
N ILE A 219 -14.80 6.88 -4.20
CA ILE A 219 -13.34 7.05 -4.27
C ILE A 219 -12.70 5.97 -5.16
N PHE A 220 -13.13 4.71 -5.02
CA PHE A 220 -12.61 3.61 -5.83
C PHE A 220 -12.89 3.84 -7.32
N PHE A 221 -14.13 4.17 -7.67
CA PHE A 221 -14.50 4.43 -9.06
C PHE A 221 -13.75 5.63 -9.63
N SER A 222 -13.67 6.73 -8.89
CA SER A 222 -13.02 7.95 -9.36
C SER A 222 -11.51 7.78 -9.56
N ILE A 223 -10.83 7.17 -8.59
CA ILE A 223 -9.36 7.07 -8.60
C ILE A 223 -8.91 5.79 -9.31
N GLN A 224 -9.44 4.64 -8.93
CA GLN A 224 -8.95 3.35 -9.44
C GLN A 224 -9.50 2.98 -10.80
N ILE A 225 -10.73 3.36 -11.12
CA ILE A 225 -11.29 3.03 -12.43
C ILE A 225 -11.11 4.20 -13.40
N LEU A 226 -11.75 5.34 -13.14
CA LEU A 226 -11.81 6.44 -14.09
C LEU A 226 -10.42 6.97 -14.45
N CYS A 227 -9.60 7.34 -13.47
CA CYS A 227 -8.25 7.87 -13.72
C CYS A 227 -7.36 6.83 -14.41
N ASN A 228 -7.37 5.57 -13.95
CA ASN A 228 -6.52 4.54 -14.54
C ASN A 228 -6.93 4.18 -15.97
N VAL A 229 -8.23 4.16 -16.28
CA VAL A 229 -8.73 3.93 -17.64
C VAL A 229 -8.36 5.11 -18.56
N LEU A 230 -8.66 6.34 -18.15
CA LEU A 230 -8.38 7.53 -18.95
C LEU A 230 -6.88 7.67 -19.26
N PHE A 231 -6.05 7.68 -18.22
CA PHE A 231 -4.60 7.83 -18.41
C PHE A 231 -3.94 6.57 -18.96
N GLY A 232 -4.52 5.39 -18.77
CA GLY A 232 -4.06 4.15 -19.38
C GLY A 232 -4.27 4.15 -20.88
N ILE A 233 -5.46 4.51 -21.35
CA ILE A 233 -5.76 4.67 -22.78
C ILE A 233 -4.87 5.75 -23.39
N LEU A 234 -4.74 6.90 -22.72
CA LEU A 234 -3.85 7.98 -23.18
C LEU A 234 -2.40 7.48 -23.34
N ALA A 235 -1.90 6.71 -22.37
CA ALA A 235 -0.57 6.14 -22.44
C ALA A 235 -0.41 5.15 -23.59
N LEU A 236 -1.42 4.29 -23.85
CA LEU A 236 -1.39 3.35 -24.98
C LEU A 236 -1.34 4.05 -26.32
N VAL A 237 -2.00 5.20 -26.47
CA VAL A 237 -2.02 5.99 -27.71
C VAL A 237 -0.73 6.80 -27.87
N LEU A 238 -0.28 7.46 -26.79
CA LEU A 238 0.86 8.39 -26.86
C LEU A 238 2.21 7.67 -26.93
N LEU A 239 2.38 6.55 -26.22
CA LEU A 239 3.66 5.83 -26.20
C LEU A 239 4.18 5.44 -27.59
N PRO A 240 3.39 4.81 -28.48
CA PRO A 240 3.85 4.51 -29.85
C PRO A 240 4.10 5.76 -30.69
N ILE A 241 3.30 6.82 -30.50
CA ILE A 241 3.43 8.05 -31.29
C ILE A 241 4.73 8.77 -30.94
N MET A 242 5.03 8.90 -29.64
CA MET A 242 6.22 9.60 -29.15
C MET A 242 7.52 8.81 -29.38
N ASN A 243 7.43 7.50 -29.58
CA ASN A 243 8.60 6.63 -29.75
C ASN A 243 8.65 5.99 -31.15
N LYS A 244 8.09 6.64 -32.16
CA LYS A 244 8.10 6.15 -33.55
C LYS A 244 9.50 5.83 -34.08
N ASP A 245 10.49 6.61 -33.66
CA ASP A 245 11.88 6.47 -34.12
C ASP A 245 12.68 5.42 -33.31
N LYS A 246 12.05 4.81 -32.28
CA LYS A 246 12.68 3.81 -31.42
C LYS A 246 12.02 2.40 -31.56
N SER A 247 11.07 2.23 -32.50
CA SER A 247 10.33 0.97 -32.70
C SER A 247 10.87 0.16 -33.86
#